data_39a18677b08da4d92ca92e9e0ac81bcc
#
_entry.id   39a18677b08da4d92ca92e9e0ac81bcc
#
_cell.length_a   1.000
_cell.length_b   1.000
_cell.length_c   1.000
_cell.angle_alpha   90.00
_cell.angle_beta   90.00
_cell.angle_gamma   90.00
#
_symmetry.space_group_name_H-M   'P 1'
#
loop_
_entity.id
_entity.type
_entity.pdbx_description
1 polymer ?
#
loop_
_entity_poly.entity_id
_entity_poly.type
_entity_poly.pdbx_seq_one_letter_code
_entity_poly.pdbx_strand_id
1 'polypeptide(L)'
;MNRNLLALTTATCAVGTQTFVFAGLLIELAADFGISVATGGYLAAAYALTYALTAPLIALRTGQLERRRLLWVALTVLGCINVLAALAGTFSQLIGLRILAGLAATLVVPVVPAVVASLFPPEKRASALATVMGGMVIAFLFGMPAGSLIGGQFGWRSTFLLAAVLCFTSALAIRLTLPRVVSHDHTGWAQLWSGWQPPARRLLLMTLTAFSATFCVIPYIAPVMRTVIGSTDKVALSQMLVGVGAICGIFIAGRFGSQRGTGGMLRAVFVMIALTQLLYLGSMLWLTELGLVSWLGLGSAILLGSTALFTMSPLVQAQLIDAAPQARQVVLALNGSMMFLGQGAGAALGAKVAQTFSLPMIGMAGMLVALVGLASAHRLHRATAATPSQSLNS
;
A
#
# COMPACT_ATOMS: atom_id res chain seq x y z
N MET A 1 9.20 -15.46 -19.79
CA MET A 1 8.29 -14.35 -19.38
C MET A 1 8.25 -13.31 -20.49
N ASN A 2 7.09 -12.81 -20.88
CA ASN A 2 6.96 -11.79 -21.93
C ASN A 2 7.70 -10.50 -21.50
N ARG A 3 8.53 -9.93 -22.39
CA ARG A 3 9.35 -8.72 -22.11
C ARG A 3 8.50 -7.55 -21.62
N ASN A 4 7.27 -7.41 -22.12
CA ASN A 4 6.32 -6.39 -21.69
C ASN A 4 5.87 -6.59 -20.24
N LEU A 5 5.57 -7.85 -19.84
CA LEU A 5 5.23 -8.17 -18.46
C LEU A 5 6.38 -7.89 -17.51
N LEU A 6 7.61 -8.24 -17.90
CA LEU A 6 8.79 -7.97 -17.08
C LEU A 6 8.94 -6.45 -16.83
N ALA A 7 8.85 -5.63 -17.88
CA ALA A 7 8.96 -4.18 -17.76
C ALA A 7 7.85 -3.56 -16.88
N LEU A 8 6.61 -4.07 -16.99
CA LEU A 8 5.51 -3.60 -16.14
C LEU A 8 5.67 -4.06 -14.67
N THR A 9 6.20 -5.27 -14.45
CA THR A 9 6.52 -5.79 -13.12
C THR A 9 7.64 -4.98 -12.46
N THR A 10 8.70 -4.62 -13.22
CA THR A 10 9.76 -3.74 -12.68
C THR A 10 9.23 -2.34 -12.34
N ALA A 11 8.28 -1.81 -13.11
CA ALA A 11 7.67 -0.52 -12.81
C ALA A 11 6.85 -0.56 -11.50
N THR A 12 6.05 -1.60 -11.26
CA THR A 12 5.33 -1.76 -9.99
C THR A 12 6.26 -2.02 -8.82
N CYS A 13 7.35 -2.77 -9.04
CA CYS A 13 8.39 -2.98 -8.03
C CYS A 13 9.11 -1.66 -7.68
N ALA A 14 9.48 -0.84 -8.68
CA ALA A 14 10.12 0.45 -8.46
C ALA A 14 9.23 1.41 -7.67
N VAL A 15 7.94 1.52 -8.03
CA VAL A 15 6.98 2.36 -7.31
C VAL A 15 6.74 1.83 -5.89
N GLY A 16 6.61 0.53 -5.69
CA GLY A 16 6.47 -0.07 -4.37
C GLY A 16 7.68 0.20 -3.49
N THR A 17 8.88 -0.02 -4.01
CA THR A 17 10.14 0.20 -3.27
C THR A 17 10.28 1.68 -2.89
N GLN A 18 10.16 2.61 -3.84
CA GLN A 18 10.34 4.04 -3.56
C GLN A 18 9.28 4.59 -2.56
N THR A 19 8.12 3.96 -2.46
CA THR A 19 7.09 4.38 -1.51
C THR A 19 7.54 4.19 -0.07
N PHE A 20 8.24 3.10 0.25
CA PHE A 20 8.55 2.69 1.62
C PHE A 20 10.05 2.55 1.94
N VAL A 21 10.93 2.83 0.98
CA VAL A 21 12.38 2.61 1.11
C VAL A 21 13.02 3.29 2.32
N PHE A 22 12.49 4.44 2.74
CA PHE A 22 12.98 5.21 3.89
C PHE A 22 12.47 4.67 5.25
N ALA A 23 11.41 3.82 5.26
CA ALA A 23 10.76 3.41 6.50
C ALA A 23 11.70 2.65 7.46
N GLY A 24 12.75 2.00 6.92
CA GLY A 24 13.79 1.34 7.71
C GLY A 24 14.78 2.27 8.39
N LEU A 25 14.79 3.56 8.04
CA LEU A 25 15.84 4.52 8.40
C LEU A 25 15.27 5.80 9.03
N LEU A 26 14.07 5.71 9.61
CA LEU A 26 13.45 6.87 10.26
C LEU A 26 14.27 7.42 11.41
N ILE A 27 15.05 6.59 12.13
CA ILE A 27 15.88 7.02 13.25
C ILE A 27 17.04 7.87 12.74
N GLU A 28 17.78 7.38 11.73
CA GLU A 28 18.92 8.08 11.14
C GLU A 28 18.47 9.38 10.46
N LEU A 29 17.37 9.34 9.76
CA LEU A 29 16.78 10.50 9.10
C LEU A 29 16.33 11.54 10.12
N ALA A 30 15.69 11.11 11.22
CA ALA A 30 15.27 11.99 12.30
C ALA A 30 16.49 12.66 12.99
N ALA A 31 17.57 11.90 13.22
CA ALA A 31 18.81 12.42 13.80
C ALA A 31 19.49 13.45 12.89
N ASP A 32 19.56 13.17 11.56
CA ASP A 32 20.22 14.06 10.59
C ASP A 32 19.50 15.42 10.45
N PHE A 33 18.16 15.42 10.54
CA PHE A 33 17.35 16.65 10.45
C PHE A 33 17.01 17.28 11.81
N GLY A 34 17.42 16.71 12.94
CA GLY A 34 17.11 17.21 14.27
C GLY A 34 15.62 17.19 14.62
N ILE A 35 14.88 16.19 14.12
CA ILE A 35 13.43 16.03 14.35
C ILE A 35 13.14 14.76 15.16
N SER A 36 11.91 14.63 15.67
CA SER A 36 11.48 13.38 16.30
C SER A 36 11.25 12.27 15.27
N VAL A 37 11.46 11.01 15.65
CA VAL A 37 11.14 9.83 14.82
C VAL A 37 9.66 9.82 14.43
N ALA A 38 8.78 10.26 15.32
CA ALA A 38 7.35 10.41 15.07
C ALA A 38 7.08 11.41 13.93
N THR A 39 7.81 12.53 13.87
CA THR A 39 7.73 13.52 12.78
C THR A 39 8.12 12.89 11.43
N GLY A 40 9.10 11.99 11.41
CA GLY A 40 9.51 11.27 10.21
C GLY A 40 8.37 10.49 9.54
N GLY A 41 7.39 10.03 10.29
CA GLY A 41 6.20 9.34 9.75
C GLY A 41 5.35 10.20 8.80
N TYR A 42 5.42 11.53 8.89
CA TYR A 42 4.74 12.41 7.93
C TYR A 42 5.26 12.29 6.49
N LEU A 43 6.45 11.73 6.27
CA LEU A 43 6.94 11.41 4.92
C LEU A 43 6.04 10.41 4.20
N ALA A 44 5.56 9.38 4.92
CA ALA A 44 4.61 8.42 4.37
C ALA A 44 3.24 9.07 4.14
N ALA A 45 2.77 9.87 5.11
CA ALA A 45 1.50 10.58 5.02
C ALA A 45 1.48 11.55 3.83
N ALA A 46 2.51 12.38 3.67
CA ALA A 46 2.60 13.36 2.58
C ALA A 46 2.49 12.70 1.19
N TYR A 47 3.23 11.63 0.97
CA TYR A 47 3.16 10.86 -0.27
C TYR A 47 1.76 10.27 -0.50
N ALA A 48 1.24 9.54 0.48
CA ALA A 48 0.01 8.77 0.33
C ALA A 48 -1.24 9.67 0.23
N LEU A 49 -1.32 10.74 1.02
CA LEU A 49 -2.42 11.71 0.94
C LEU A 49 -2.41 12.45 -0.40
N THR A 50 -1.23 12.87 -0.87
CA THR A 50 -1.13 13.51 -2.19
C THR A 50 -1.58 12.56 -3.29
N TYR A 51 -1.11 11.31 -3.27
CA TYR A 51 -1.58 10.30 -4.21
C TYR A 51 -3.11 10.16 -4.17
N ALA A 52 -3.69 9.96 -2.99
CA ALA A 52 -5.12 9.71 -2.83
C ALA A 52 -6.00 10.85 -3.37
N LEU A 53 -5.60 12.09 -3.09
CA LEU A 53 -6.35 13.29 -3.50
C LEU A 53 -6.21 13.59 -4.99
N THR A 54 -5.06 13.26 -5.58
CA THR A 54 -4.77 13.66 -6.96
C THR A 54 -5.03 12.55 -7.99
N ALA A 55 -5.03 11.28 -7.58
CA ALA A 55 -5.23 10.16 -8.51
C ALA A 55 -6.53 10.23 -9.31
N PRO A 56 -7.72 10.54 -8.73
CA PRO A 56 -8.95 10.68 -9.49
C PRO A 56 -8.88 11.85 -10.49
N LEU A 57 -8.30 12.98 -10.08
CA LEU A 57 -8.16 14.18 -10.91
C LEU A 57 -7.25 13.96 -12.12
N ILE A 58 -6.15 13.25 -11.88
CA ILE A 58 -5.18 12.92 -12.93
C ILE A 58 -5.76 11.90 -13.90
N ALA A 59 -6.49 10.91 -13.42
CA ALA A 59 -7.16 9.92 -14.27
C ALA A 59 -8.12 10.58 -15.27
N LEU A 60 -8.86 11.62 -14.85
CA LEU A 60 -9.76 12.40 -15.73
C LEU A 60 -9.01 13.11 -16.86
N ARG A 61 -7.76 13.56 -16.62
CA ARG A 61 -7.00 14.37 -17.59
C ARG A 61 -6.06 13.55 -18.48
N THR A 62 -5.69 12.35 -18.04
CA THR A 62 -4.67 11.53 -18.72
C THR A 62 -5.25 10.37 -19.53
N GLY A 63 -6.58 10.22 -19.55
CA GLY A 63 -7.27 9.13 -20.24
C GLY A 63 -6.92 8.96 -21.72
N GLN A 64 -6.63 10.05 -22.41
CA GLN A 64 -6.30 10.07 -23.84
C GLN A 64 -4.79 10.02 -24.15
N LEU A 65 -3.93 10.10 -23.14
CA LEU A 65 -2.49 10.14 -23.36
C LEU A 65 -1.95 8.76 -23.75
N GLU A 66 -0.93 8.74 -24.58
CA GLU A 66 -0.22 7.52 -24.98
C GLU A 66 0.44 6.88 -23.74
N ARG A 67 0.00 5.65 -23.38
CA ARG A 67 0.28 4.98 -22.10
C ARG A 67 1.76 4.67 -21.90
N ARG A 68 2.48 4.27 -22.96
CA ARG A 68 3.92 4.01 -22.89
C ARG A 68 4.68 5.29 -22.54
N ARG A 69 4.37 6.41 -23.22
CA ARG A 69 5.02 7.70 -22.99
C ARG A 69 4.73 8.18 -21.56
N LEU A 70 3.48 8.07 -21.13
CA LEU A 70 3.06 8.45 -19.79
C LEU A 70 3.85 7.68 -18.71
N LEU A 71 3.99 6.36 -18.85
CA LEU A 71 4.69 5.51 -17.89
C LEU A 71 6.18 5.82 -17.80
N TRP A 72 6.90 5.85 -18.97
CA TRP A 72 8.34 6.07 -18.90
C TRP A 72 8.69 7.49 -18.47
N VAL A 73 7.90 8.51 -18.84
CA VAL A 73 8.10 9.89 -18.35
C VAL A 73 7.83 9.98 -16.86
N ALA A 74 6.71 9.43 -16.36
CA ALA A 74 6.39 9.45 -14.94
C ALA A 74 7.46 8.74 -14.09
N LEU A 75 7.96 7.58 -14.54
CA LEU A 75 9.04 6.86 -13.87
C LEU A 75 10.37 7.64 -13.91
N THR A 76 10.68 8.33 -14.99
CA THR A 76 11.85 9.20 -15.06
C THR A 76 11.72 10.37 -14.09
N VAL A 77 10.55 11.01 -14.04
CA VAL A 77 10.27 12.09 -13.07
C VAL A 77 10.39 11.58 -11.63
N LEU A 78 9.85 10.39 -11.32
CA LEU A 78 10.02 9.76 -10.01
C LEU A 78 11.50 9.50 -9.70
N GLY A 79 12.28 9.04 -10.66
CA GLY A 79 13.72 8.86 -10.52
C GLY A 79 14.42 10.18 -10.17
N CYS A 80 14.14 11.26 -10.92
CA CYS A 80 14.68 12.60 -10.64
C CYS A 80 14.27 13.10 -9.24
N ILE A 81 13.02 12.95 -8.85
CA ILE A 81 12.53 13.33 -7.51
C ILE A 81 13.30 12.55 -6.43
N ASN A 82 13.55 11.25 -6.60
CA ASN A 82 14.33 10.47 -5.66
C ASN A 82 15.80 10.89 -5.59
N VAL A 83 16.43 11.30 -6.72
CA VAL A 83 17.77 11.91 -6.70
C VAL A 83 17.76 13.22 -5.90
N LEU A 84 16.78 14.09 -6.14
CA LEU A 84 16.63 15.33 -5.37
C LEU A 84 16.37 15.05 -3.88
N ALA A 85 15.61 13.99 -3.56
CA ALA A 85 15.37 13.57 -2.18
C ALA A 85 16.67 13.14 -1.47
N ALA A 86 17.59 12.48 -2.18
CA ALA A 86 18.92 12.16 -1.66
C ALA A 86 19.78 13.40 -1.39
N LEU A 87 19.51 14.51 -2.09
CA LEU A 87 20.22 15.79 -1.94
C LEU A 87 19.53 16.76 -0.97
N ALA A 88 18.38 16.38 -0.39
CA ALA A 88 17.63 17.25 0.51
C ALA A 88 18.46 17.65 1.75
N GLY A 89 18.57 18.96 1.98
CA GLY A 89 19.27 19.53 3.12
C GLY A 89 18.34 19.83 4.32
N THR A 90 17.02 19.83 4.12
CA THR A 90 16.03 20.07 5.17
C THR A 90 14.87 19.09 5.10
N PHE A 91 14.24 18.84 6.25
CA PHE A 91 13.06 17.98 6.32
C PHE A 91 11.89 18.52 5.49
N SER A 92 11.69 19.84 5.44
CA SER A 92 10.64 20.49 4.64
C SER A 92 10.83 20.25 3.14
N GLN A 93 12.09 20.30 2.64
CA GLN A 93 12.40 19.94 1.25
C GLN A 93 12.05 18.47 0.97
N LEU A 94 12.39 17.56 1.90
CA LEU A 94 12.09 16.15 1.75
C LEU A 94 10.57 15.90 1.74
N ILE A 95 9.79 16.58 2.60
CA ILE A 95 8.31 16.52 2.57
C ILE A 95 7.77 17.02 1.21
N GLY A 96 8.26 18.16 0.70
CA GLY A 96 7.88 18.68 -0.61
C GLY A 96 8.16 17.68 -1.74
N LEU A 97 9.31 17.01 -1.70
CA LEU A 97 9.68 15.98 -2.67
C LEU A 97 8.81 14.70 -2.53
N ARG A 98 8.37 14.35 -1.31
CA ARG A 98 7.42 13.25 -1.10
C ARG A 98 6.03 13.60 -1.66
N ILE A 99 5.59 14.85 -1.56
CA ILE A 99 4.37 15.35 -2.21
C ILE A 99 4.48 15.21 -3.74
N LEU A 100 5.57 15.68 -4.33
CA LEU A 100 5.82 15.55 -5.78
C LEU A 100 5.91 14.09 -6.22
N ALA A 101 6.53 13.22 -5.42
CA ALA A 101 6.59 11.79 -5.70
C ALA A 101 5.19 11.14 -5.65
N GLY A 102 4.34 11.50 -4.68
CA GLY A 102 2.96 11.07 -4.61
C GLY A 102 2.17 11.46 -5.85
N LEU A 103 2.32 12.71 -6.30
CA LEU A 103 1.71 13.22 -7.53
C LEU A 103 2.17 12.42 -8.77
N ALA A 104 3.46 12.21 -8.93
CA ALA A 104 4.02 11.47 -10.07
C ALA A 104 3.61 10.00 -10.08
N ALA A 105 3.48 9.37 -8.90
CA ALA A 105 3.06 7.97 -8.79
C ALA A 105 1.62 7.72 -9.28
N THR A 106 0.76 8.74 -9.24
CA THR A 106 -0.62 8.64 -9.78
C THR A 106 -0.65 8.42 -11.30
N LEU A 107 0.45 8.73 -11.98
CA LEU A 107 0.61 8.49 -13.42
C LEU A 107 1.14 7.08 -13.74
N VAL A 108 1.52 6.29 -12.73
CA VAL A 108 2.08 4.94 -12.93
C VAL A 108 1.10 3.87 -12.47
N VAL A 109 0.70 3.91 -11.20
CA VAL A 109 -0.04 2.81 -10.54
C VAL A 109 -1.36 2.45 -11.24
N PRO A 110 -2.25 3.39 -11.63
CA PRO A 110 -3.50 3.05 -12.31
C PRO A 110 -3.31 2.75 -13.80
N VAL A 111 -2.21 3.24 -14.41
CA VAL A 111 -1.96 3.07 -15.84
C VAL A 111 -1.46 1.67 -16.17
N VAL A 112 -0.68 1.06 -15.28
CA VAL A 112 -0.11 -0.28 -15.49
C VAL A 112 -1.19 -1.35 -15.72
N PRO A 113 -2.25 -1.49 -14.90
CA PRO A 113 -3.36 -2.42 -15.18
C PRO A 113 -4.08 -2.14 -16.50
N ALA A 114 -4.26 -0.88 -16.87
CA ALA A 114 -4.89 -0.50 -18.14
C ALA A 114 -4.06 -0.95 -19.35
N VAL A 115 -2.72 -0.83 -19.27
CA VAL A 115 -1.80 -1.35 -20.29
C VAL A 115 -1.89 -2.87 -20.38
N VAL A 116 -1.92 -3.59 -19.26
CA VAL A 116 -2.10 -5.06 -19.27
C VAL A 116 -3.41 -5.43 -19.94
N ALA A 117 -4.51 -4.74 -19.62
CA ALA A 117 -5.81 -5.01 -20.21
C ALA A 117 -5.85 -4.80 -21.74
N SER A 118 -5.03 -3.87 -22.26
CA SER A 118 -4.94 -3.61 -23.72
C SER A 118 -3.98 -4.55 -24.46
N LEU A 119 -2.93 -5.07 -23.78
CA LEU A 119 -1.90 -5.91 -24.42
C LEU A 119 -2.23 -7.40 -24.39
N PHE A 120 -3.10 -7.84 -23.48
CA PHE A 120 -3.39 -9.26 -23.29
C PHE A 120 -4.86 -9.60 -23.56
N PRO A 121 -5.13 -10.74 -24.23
CA PRO A 121 -6.49 -11.21 -24.47
C PRO A 121 -7.20 -11.55 -23.14
N PRO A 122 -8.54 -11.52 -23.09
CA PRO A 122 -9.34 -11.67 -21.86
C PRO A 122 -8.91 -12.84 -20.98
N GLU A 123 -8.59 -13.99 -21.60
CA GLU A 123 -8.25 -15.26 -20.93
C GLU A 123 -6.90 -15.17 -20.17
N LYS A 124 -5.99 -14.29 -20.60
CA LYS A 124 -4.65 -14.11 -20.02
C LYS A 124 -4.53 -12.86 -19.13
N ARG A 125 -5.55 -11.98 -19.12
CA ARG A 125 -5.49 -10.70 -18.37
C ARG A 125 -5.31 -10.91 -16.87
N ALA A 126 -6.05 -11.84 -16.29
CA ALA A 126 -5.96 -12.11 -14.85
C ALA A 126 -4.56 -12.57 -14.43
N SER A 127 -3.97 -13.51 -15.18
CA SER A 127 -2.61 -13.99 -14.92
C SER A 127 -1.55 -12.90 -15.16
N ALA A 128 -1.70 -12.09 -16.21
CA ALA A 128 -0.82 -10.98 -16.50
C ALA A 128 -0.87 -9.90 -15.40
N LEU A 129 -2.06 -9.53 -14.93
CA LEU A 129 -2.25 -8.60 -13.81
C LEU A 129 -1.65 -9.14 -12.52
N ALA A 130 -1.86 -10.42 -12.20
CA ALA A 130 -1.25 -11.06 -11.03
C ALA A 130 0.28 -11.00 -11.09
N THR A 131 0.88 -11.26 -12.27
CA THR A 131 2.33 -11.16 -12.46
C THR A 131 2.84 -9.75 -12.22
N VAL A 132 2.17 -8.74 -12.78
CA VAL A 132 2.56 -7.35 -12.64
C VAL A 132 2.36 -6.84 -11.21
N MET A 133 1.27 -7.23 -10.54
CA MET A 133 1.06 -6.92 -9.12
C MET A 133 2.07 -7.64 -8.20
N GLY A 134 2.62 -8.77 -8.63
CA GLY A 134 3.76 -9.44 -7.98
C GLY A 134 4.97 -8.54 -7.81
N GLY A 135 5.15 -7.52 -8.67
CA GLY A 135 6.19 -6.50 -8.50
C GLY A 135 6.06 -5.72 -7.18
N MET A 136 4.85 -5.45 -6.71
CA MET A 136 4.62 -4.83 -5.41
C MET A 136 5.02 -5.78 -4.26
N VAL A 137 4.74 -7.07 -4.40
CA VAL A 137 5.15 -8.09 -3.41
C VAL A 137 6.68 -8.20 -3.35
N ILE A 138 7.34 -8.16 -4.50
CA ILE A 138 8.81 -8.12 -4.59
C ILE A 138 9.36 -6.86 -3.90
N ALA A 139 8.71 -5.71 -4.05
CA ALA A 139 9.10 -4.47 -3.38
C ALA A 139 9.03 -4.61 -1.85
N PHE A 140 8.00 -5.24 -1.30
CA PHE A 140 7.89 -5.48 0.14
C PHE A 140 8.88 -6.54 0.63
N LEU A 141 9.10 -7.61 -0.17
CA LEU A 141 9.95 -8.71 0.24
C LEU A 141 11.45 -8.37 0.16
N PHE A 142 11.85 -7.58 -0.83
CA PHE A 142 13.25 -7.28 -1.10
C PHE A 142 13.56 -5.78 -1.15
N GLY A 143 12.69 -4.97 -1.74
CA GLY A 143 12.95 -3.54 -1.97
C GLY A 143 13.04 -2.73 -0.67
N MET A 144 12.11 -2.91 0.25
CA MET A 144 12.10 -2.23 1.55
C MET A 144 13.25 -2.71 2.45
N PRO A 145 13.52 -4.03 2.60
CA PRO A 145 14.70 -4.51 3.34
C PRO A 145 16.02 -4.08 2.71
N ALA A 146 16.16 -4.12 1.39
CA ALA A 146 17.36 -3.64 0.70
C ALA A 146 17.61 -2.15 0.97
N GLY A 147 16.55 -1.34 0.98
CA GLY A 147 16.64 0.07 1.38
C GLY A 147 17.19 0.24 2.79
N SER A 148 16.71 -0.56 3.75
CA SER A 148 17.19 -0.52 5.14
C SER A 148 18.64 -0.95 5.28
N LEU A 149 19.07 -2.01 4.58
CA LEU A 149 20.46 -2.50 4.60
C LEU A 149 21.42 -1.50 3.95
N ILE A 150 21.10 -1.03 2.74
CA ILE A 150 21.92 -0.07 2.00
C ILE A 150 22.01 1.25 2.77
N GLY A 151 20.89 1.73 3.29
CA GLY A 151 20.87 2.96 4.05
C GLY A 151 21.53 2.86 5.42
N GLY A 152 21.51 1.69 6.06
CA GLY A 152 22.24 1.43 7.29
C GLY A 152 23.75 1.44 7.11
N GLN A 153 24.25 1.04 5.93
CA GLN A 153 25.69 1.00 5.61
C GLN A 153 26.19 2.32 4.99
N PHE A 154 25.43 2.93 4.09
CA PHE A 154 25.84 4.09 3.27
C PHE A 154 25.07 5.38 3.59
N GLY A 155 24.28 5.37 4.67
CA GLY A 155 23.43 6.49 5.07
C GLY A 155 22.07 6.52 4.34
N TRP A 156 21.05 7.15 4.96
CA TRP A 156 19.67 7.16 4.49
C TRP A 156 19.50 7.72 3.07
N ARG A 157 20.39 8.62 2.63
CA ARG A 157 20.38 9.21 1.28
C ARG A 157 20.54 8.15 0.20
N SER A 158 21.32 7.10 0.45
CA SER A 158 21.58 6.00 -0.49
C SER A 158 20.30 5.21 -0.82
N THR A 159 19.30 5.19 0.07
CA THR A 159 18.02 4.51 -0.18
C THR A 159 17.20 5.21 -1.27
N PHE A 160 17.25 6.54 -1.30
CA PHE A 160 16.60 7.31 -2.36
C PHE A 160 17.34 7.14 -3.69
N LEU A 161 18.67 7.02 -3.67
CA LEU A 161 19.44 6.69 -4.88
C LEU A 161 19.10 5.29 -5.41
N LEU A 162 18.96 4.29 -4.53
CA LEU A 162 18.45 2.96 -4.91
C LEU A 162 17.07 3.07 -5.59
N ALA A 163 16.14 3.81 -5.00
CA ALA A 163 14.82 4.04 -5.58
C ALA A 163 14.90 4.76 -6.93
N ALA A 164 15.80 5.73 -7.09
CA ALA A 164 16.04 6.42 -8.35
C ALA A 164 16.54 5.47 -9.44
N VAL A 165 17.51 4.61 -9.12
CA VAL A 165 18.04 3.60 -10.07
C VAL A 165 16.92 2.65 -10.52
N LEU A 166 16.09 2.15 -9.60
CA LEU A 166 14.95 1.29 -9.93
C LEU A 166 13.92 2.02 -10.82
N CYS A 167 13.66 3.30 -10.58
CA CYS A 167 12.76 4.09 -11.42
C CYS A 167 13.35 4.32 -12.82
N PHE A 168 14.62 4.68 -12.96
CA PHE A 168 15.25 4.90 -14.26
C PHE A 168 15.40 3.62 -15.07
N THR A 169 15.78 2.50 -14.43
CA THR A 169 15.88 1.20 -15.12
C THR A 169 14.50 0.73 -15.59
N SER A 170 13.44 0.93 -14.78
CA SER A 170 12.07 0.63 -15.18
C SER A 170 11.57 1.54 -16.30
N ALA A 171 11.91 2.85 -16.27
CA ALA A 171 11.57 3.78 -17.34
C ALA A 171 12.23 3.36 -18.66
N LEU A 172 13.49 2.98 -18.61
CA LEU A 172 14.22 2.48 -19.79
C LEU A 172 13.62 1.19 -20.32
N ALA A 173 13.32 0.23 -19.44
CA ALA A 173 12.68 -1.02 -19.81
C ALA A 173 11.33 -0.77 -20.50
N ILE A 174 10.46 0.08 -19.95
CA ILE A 174 9.18 0.48 -20.55
C ILE A 174 9.40 1.13 -21.93
N ARG A 175 10.35 2.06 -22.02
CA ARG A 175 10.65 2.75 -23.28
C ARG A 175 11.13 1.81 -24.38
N LEU A 176 11.88 0.78 -24.04
CA LEU A 176 12.48 -0.14 -25.01
C LEU A 176 11.56 -1.32 -25.40
N THR A 177 10.67 -1.75 -24.50
CA THR A 177 9.92 -2.98 -24.71
C THR A 177 8.44 -2.78 -25.01
N LEU A 178 7.76 -1.79 -24.40
CA LEU A 178 6.35 -1.60 -24.61
C LEU A 178 6.05 -1.06 -26.02
N PRO A 179 5.03 -1.57 -26.70
CA PRO A 179 4.47 -0.95 -27.89
C PRO A 179 3.75 0.36 -27.54
N ARG A 180 3.48 1.17 -28.53
CA ARG A 180 2.61 2.36 -28.36
C ARG A 180 1.20 1.89 -28.05
N VAL A 181 0.65 2.34 -26.91
CA VAL A 181 -0.70 2.01 -26.45
C VAL A 181 -1.46 3.31 -26.29
N VAL A 182 -2.41 3.54 -27.19
CA VAL A 182 -3.34 4.66 -27.10
C VAL A 182 -4.62 4.15 -26.45
N SER A 183 -5.16 4.88 -25.49
CA SER A 183 -6.45 4.60 -24.87
C SER A 183 -7.43 5.70 -25.24
N HIS A 184 -8.69 5.30 -25.42
CA HIS A 184 -9.79 6.22 -25.68
C HIS A 184 -10.76 6.28 -24.49
N ASP A 185 -10.25 5.98 -23.28
CA ASP A 185 -11.06 5.97 -22.07
C ASP A 185 -11.43 7.39 -21.65
N HIS A 186 -12.70 7.70 -21.71
CA HIS A 186 -13.28 8.93 -21.19
C HIS A 186 -13.89 8.65 -19.82
N THR A 187 -13.18 8.94 -18.75
CA THR A 187 -13.74 8.93 -17.41
C THR A 187 -14.23 10.35 -17.09
N GLY A 188 -15.54 10.52 -16.87
CA GLY A 188 -16.14 11.80 -16.48
C GLY A 188 -16.45 11.85 -14.98
N TRP A 189 -16.70 13.05 -14.45
CA TRP A 189 -17.12 13.25 -13.06
C TRP A 189 -18.38 12.46 -12.69
N ALA A 190 -19.35 12.36 -13.59
CA ALA A 190 -20.56 11.57 -13.38
C ALA A 190 -20.26 10.10 -13.10
N GLN A 191 -19.25 9.53 -13.77
CA GLN A 191 -18.84 8.14 -13.54
C GLN A 191 -18.17 7.96 -12.17
N LEU A 192 -17.41 8.95 -11.66
CA LEU A 192 -16.85 8.90 -10.32
C LEU A 192 -17.96 8.86 -9.26
N TRP A 193 -19.00 9.68 -9.40
CA TRP A 193 -20.13 9.67 -8.50
C TRP A 193 -20.95 8.38 -8.56
N SER A 194 -21.09 7.77 -9.75
CA SER A 194 -21.77 6.47 -9.87
C SER A 194 -21.08 5.36 -9.09
N GLY A 195 -19.75 5.41 -8.96
CA GLY A 195 -18.96 4.48 -8.14
C GLY A 195 -19.07 4.70 -6.63
N TRP A 196 -19.60 5.85 -6.18
CA TRP A 196 -19.74 6.17 -4.75
C TRP A 196 -21.10 5.81 -4.15
N GLN A 197 -21.92 5.05 -4.87
CA GLN A 197 -23.23 4.61 -4.39
C GLN A 197 -23.15 3.45 -3.39
N PRO A 198 -24.12 3.31 -2.44
CA PRO A 198 -24.25 2.09 -1.67
C PRO A 198 -24.60 0.90 -2.61
N PRO A 199 -24.03 -0.31 -2.41
CA PRO A 199 -23.16 -0.79 -1.35
C PRO A 199 -21.65 -0.53 -1.55
N ALA A 200 -21.22 -0.07 -2.75
CA ALA A 200 -19.79 0.15 -3.07
C ALA A 200 -19.13 1.10 -2.06
N ARG A 201 -19.79 2.17 -1.64
CA ARG A 201 -19.31 3.12 -0.63
C ARG A 201 -18.91 2.43 0.67
N ARG A 202 -19.67 1.43 1.14
CA ARG A 202 -19.34 0.70 2.38
C ARG A 202 -18.04 -0.08 2.24
N LEU A 203 -17.85 -0.75 1.11
CA LEU A 203 -16.62 -1.50 0.80
C LEU A 203 -15.41 -0.57 0.69
N LEU A 204 -15.58 0.58 0.06
CA LEU A 204 -14.55 1.62 -0.04
C LEU A 204 -14.14 2.14 1.36
N LEU A 205 -15.09 2.39 2.25
CA LEU A 205 -14.83 2.80 3.63
C LEU A 205 -14.17 1.68 4.45
N MET A 206 -14.46 0.42 4.18
CA MET A 206 -13.75 -0.71 4.79
C MET A 206 -12.29 -0.76 4.33
N THR A 207 -12.00 -0.52 3.06
CA THR A 207 -10.62 -0.37 2.57
C THR A 207 -9.91 0.77 3.30
N LEU A 208 -10.53 1.94 3.37
CA LEU A 208 -10.00 3.10 4.09
C LEU A 208 -9.62 2.75 5.53
N THR A 209 -10.54 2.15 6.29
CA THR A 209 -10.32 1.85 7.71
C THR A 209 -9.26 0.76 7.93
N ALA A 210 -9.20 -0.28 7.10
CA ALA A 210 -8.20 -1.33 7.23
C ALA A 210 -6.78 -0.80 6.94
N PHE A 211 -6.64 -0.01 5.87
CA PHE A 211 -5.36 0.62 5.55
C PHE A 211 -4.97 1.66 6.61
N SER A 212 -5.92 2.46 7.12
CA SER A 212 -5.63 3.40 8.21
C SER A 212 -5.17 2.68 9.47
N ALA A 213 -5.85 1.62 9.89
CA ALA A 213 -5.49 0.84 11.07
C ALA A 213 -4.07 0.27 10.97
N THR A 214 -3.75 -0.37 9.83
CA THR A 214 -2.47 -1.03 9.63
C THR A 214 -1.34 -0.01 9.46
N PHE A 215 -1.58 1.09 8.77
CA PHE A 215 -0.58 2.12 8.51
C PHE A 215 -0.35 3.08 9.69
N CYS A 216 -1.07 2.97 10.79
CA CYS A 216 -0.64 3.56 12.06
C CYS A 216 0.73 3.01 12.50
N VAL A 217 1.04 1.74 12.20
CA VAL A 217 2.23 1.02 12.66
C VAL A 217 3.29 0.84 11.58
N ILE A 218 2.91 0.55 10.33
CA ILE A 218 3.86 0.18 9.25
C ILE A 218 5.03 1.15 9.09
N PRO A 219 4.87 2.49 9.09
CA PRO A 219 6.00 3.41 8.96
C PRO A 219 6.99 3.32 10.11
N TYR A 220 6.56 2.83 11.27
CA TYR A 220 7.34 2.76 12.51
C TYR A 220 7.88 1.36 12.82
N ILE A 221 7.73 0.39 11.91
CA ILE A 221 8.25 -0.99 12.12
C ILE A 221 9.74 -0.95 12.49
N ALA A 222 10.55 -0.19 11.75
CA ALA A 222 11.99 -0.14 12.00
C ALA A 222 12.36 0.50 13.33
N PRO A 223 11.86 1.70 13.69
CA PRO A 223 12.08 2.26 15.03
C PRO A 223 11.69 1.31 16.15
N VAL A 224 10.51 0.69 16.04
CA VAL A 224 10.01 -0.27 17.04
C VAL A 224 10.88 -1.50 17.14
N MET A 225 11.25 -2.08 16.01
CA MET A 225 12.12 -3.26 16.01
C MET A 225 13.52 -2.94 16.58
N ARG A 226 14.05 -1.74 16.35
CA ARG A 226 15.33 -1.32 16.91
C ARG A 226 15.31 -1.15 18.43
N THR A 227 14.22 -0.69 19.02
CA THR A 227 14.10 -0.60 20.49
C THR A 227 14.18 -1.98 21.16
N VAL A 228 13.76 -3.04 20.44
CA VAL A 228 13.73 -4.41 20.97
C VAL A 228 14.99 -5.19 20.62
N ILE A 229 15.59 -4.99 19.43
CA ILE A 229 16.61 -5.90 18.88
C ILE A 229 17.99 -5.25 18.73
N GLY A 230 18.03 -3.94 18.54
CA GLY A 230 19.29 -3.17 18.46
C GLY A 230 20.10 -3.31 17.15
N SER A 231 19.73 -4.18 16.18
CA SER A 231 20.51 -4.38 14.96
C SER A 231 19.72 -4.09 13.68
N THR A 232 20.37 -3.44 12.69
CA THR A 232 19.76 -3.08 11.39
C THR A 232 19.41 -4.31 10.55
N ASP A 233 20.23 -5.36 10.58
CA ASP A 233 20.00 -6.57 9.79
C ASP A 233 18.71 -7.28 10.21
N LYS A 234 18.44 -7.34 11.52
CA LYS A 234 17.20 -7.93 12.04
C LYS A 234 15.97 -7.06 11.73
N VAL A 235 16.12 -5.74 11.61
CA VAL A 235 15.06 -4.84 11.12
C VAL A 235 14.72 -5.18 9.69
N ALA A 236 15.71 -5.34 8.80
CA ALA A 236 15.49 -5.73 7.42
C ALA A 236 14.77 -7.08 7.32
N LEU A 237 15.19 -8.08 8.12
CA LEU A 237 14.51 -9.38 8.19
C LEU A 237 13.05 -9.25 8.62
N SER A 238 12.76 -8.40 9.61
CA SER A 238 11.38 -8.14 10.06
C SER A 238 10.53 -7.48 8.98
N GLN A 239 11.12 -6.60 8.18
CA GLN A 239 10.44 -5.99 7.05
C GLN A 239 10.07 -7.00 5.95
N MET A 240 10.88 -8.05 5.73
CA MET A 240 10.55 -9.14 4.80
C MET A 240 9.25 -9.86 5.18
N LEU A 241 8.90 -9.90 6.47
CA LEU A 241 7.65 -10.50 6.94
C LEU A 241 6.41 -9.80 6.35
N VAL A 242 6.51 -8.53 5.96
CA VAL A 242 5.43 -7.83 5.24
C VAL A 242 5.19 -8.49 3.88
N GLY A 243 6.25 -8.79 3.13
CA GLY A 243 6.16 -9.47 1.84
C GLY A 243 5.68 -10.91 1.95
N VAL A 244 6.17 -11.65 2.96
CA VAL A 244 5.69 -13.01 3.25
C VAL A 244 4.20 -12.99 3.59
N GLY A 245 3.76 -12.08 4.46
CA GLY A 245 2.36 -11.89 4.80
C GLY A 245 1.50 -11.52 3.60
N ALA A 246 2.02 -10.71 2.67
CA ALA A 246 1.32 -10.39 1.43
C ALA A 246 1.07 -11.64 0.56
N ILE A 247 2.06 -12.51 0.42
CA ILE A 247 1.92 -13.79 -0.30
C ILE A 247 0.87 -14.67 0.37
N CYS A 248 0.98 -14.86 1.69
CA CYS A 248 0.01 -15.64 2.47
C CYS A 248 -1.40 -15.08 2.33
N GLY A 249 -1.57 -13.77 2.42
CA GLY A 249 -2.88 -13.11 2.33
C GLY A 249 -3.54 -13.28 0.97
N ILE A 250 -2.80 -13.09 -0.11
CA ILE A 250 -3.30 -13.31 -1.48
C ILE A 250 -3.69 -14.78 -1.68
N PHE A 251 -2.88 -15.72 -1.19
CA PHE A 251 -3.18 -17.16 -1.27
C PHE A 251 -4.45 -17.51 -0.50
N ILE A 252 -4.61 -17.01 0.74
CA ILE A 252 -5.81 -17.23 1.57
C ILE A 252 -7.06 -16.68 0.87
N ALA A 253 -6.98 -15.46 0.33
CA ALA A 253 -8.09 -14.85 -0.40
C ALA A 253 -8.49 -15.69 -1.63
N GLY A 254 -7.53 -16.16 -2.40
CA GLY A 254 -7.78 -17.00 -3.59
C GLY A 254 -8.37 -18.36 -3.24
N ARG A 255 -7.90 -18.99 -2.15
CA ARG A 255 -8.32 -20.36 -1.79
C ARG A 255 -9.66 -20.42 -1.05
N PHE A 256 -9.94 -19.45 -0.20
CA PHE A 256 -11.08 -19.48 0.74
C PHE A 256 -12.11 -18.38 0.49
N GLY A 257 -11.84 -17.41 -0.37
CA GLY A 257 -12.71 -16.26 -0.60
C GLY A 257 -14.11 -16.61 -1.09
N SER A 258 -14.25 -17.67 -1.88
CA SER A 258 -15.53 -18.18 -2.40
C SER A 258 -16.27 -19.12 -1.44
N GLN A 259 -15.55 -19.78 -0.52
CA GLN A 259 -16.10 -20.88 0.28
C GLN A 259 -16.82 -20.44 1.57
N ARG A 260 -16.40 -19.32 2.20
CA ARG A 260 -16.86 -18.92 3.56
C ARG A 260 -17.82 -17.74 3.60
N GLY A 261 -18.33 -17.32 2.45
CA GLY A 261 -19.10 -16.06 2.38
C GLY A 261 -18.21 -14.85 2.68
N THR A 262 -18.11 -13.93 1.75
CA THR A 262 -17.13 -12.82 1.81
C THR A 262 -17.32 -11.92 3.04
N GLY A 263 -18.55 -11.77 3.55
CA GLY A 263 -18.81 -10.96 4.75
C GLY A 263 -18.23 -11.55 6.04
N GLY A 264 -18.24 -12.90 6.18
CA GLY A 264 -17.59 -13.58 7.31
C GLY A 264 -16.08 -13.42 7.29
N MET A 265 -15.48 -13.53 6.11
CA MET A 265 -14.03 -13.40 5.92
C MET A 265 -13.55 -11.96 6.16
N LEU A 266 -14.30 -10.95 5.71
CA LEU A 266 -13.98 -9.54 5.99
C LEU A 266 -14.03 -9.23 7.50
N ARG A 267 -14.99 -9.81 8.25
CA ARG A 267 -14.99 -9.69 9.72
C ARG A 267 -13.75 -10.32 10.35
N ALA A 268 -13.38 -11.53 9.93
CA ALA A 268 -12.19 -12.21 10.43
C ALA A 268 -10.92 -11.40 10.17
N VAL A 269 -10.81 -10.76 9.01
CA VAL A 269 -9.71 -9.85 8.66
C VAL A 269 -9.63 -8.67 9.63
N PHE A 270 -10.73 -7.98 9.92
CA PHE A 270 -10.72 -6.86 10.87
C PHE A 270 -10.42 -7.30 12.31
N VAL A 271 -10.93 -8.44 12.74
CA VAL A 271 -10.56 -9.04 14.04
C VAL A 271 -9.05 -9.31 14.08
N MET A 272 -8.51 -9.90 13.01
CA MET A 272 -7.07 -10.17 12.93
C MET A 272 -6.24 -8.87 12.93
N ILE A 273 -6.66 -7.83 12.20
CA ILE A 273 -5.99 -6.51 12.26
C ILE A 273 -6.04 -5.97 13.70
N ALA A 274 -7.18 -6.00 14.38
CA ALA A 274 -7.30 -5.51 15.75
C ALA A 274 -6.40 -6.29 16.72
N LEU A 275 -6.36 -7.62 16.61
CA LEU A 275 -5.49 -8.48 17.43
C LEU A 275 -4.01 -8.21 17.18
N THR A 276 -3.60 -7.98 15.93
CA THR A 276 -2.21 -7.63 15.62
C THR A 276 -1.79 -6.28 16.19
N GLN A 277 -2.70 -5.31 16.24
CA GLN A 277 -2.45 -4.02 16.89
C GLN A 277 -2.32 -4.17 18.42
N LEU A 278 -3.12 -5.03 19.04
CA LEU A 278 -2.97 -5.38 20.47
C LEU A 278 -1.66 -6.11 20.74
N LEU A 279 -1.29 -7.06 19.89
CA LEU A 279 -0.03 -7.79 20.01
C LEU A 279 1.17 -6.84 19.89
N TYR A 280 1.11 -5.88 18.97
CA TYR A 280 2.08 -4.81 18.86
C TYR A 280 2.18 -3.98 20.14
N LEU A 281 1.04 -3.49 20.66
CA LEU A 281 0.98 -2.71 21.91
C LEU A 281 1.54 -3.51 23.09
N GLY A 282 1.11 -4.75 23.27
CA GLY A 282 1.56 -5.62 24.35
C GLY A 282 3.06 -5.92 24.27
N SER A 283 3.58 -6.20 23.07
CA SER A 283 5.01 -6.45 22.88
C SER A 283 5.86 -5.23 23.22
N MET A 284 5.36 -4.03 22.96
CA MET A 284 6.07 -2.79 23.27
C MET A 284 5.98 -2.36 24.75
N LEU A 285 4.89 -2.69 25.44
CA LEU A 285 4.69 -2.28 26.84
C LEU A 285 5.29 -3.28 27.85
N TRP A 286 5.14 -4.59 27.58
CA TRP A 286 5.43 -5.61 28.59
C TRP A 286 6.58 -6.55 28.24
N LEU A 287 6.96 -6.64 26.97
CA LEU A 287 7.93 -7.63 26.52
C LEU A 287 9.28 -7.02 26.09
N THR A 288 9.50 -5.71 26.22
CA THR A 288 10.74 -5.04 25.76
C THR A 288 12.01 -5.62 26.40
N GLU A 289 11.90 -6.09 27.64
CA GLU A 289 13.01 -6.71 28.39
C GLU A 289 13.33 -8.15 27.92
N LEU A 290 12.42 -8.81 27.19
CA LEU A 290 12.51 -10.24 26.88
C LEU A 290 13.15 -10.56 25.52
N GLY A 291 13.78 -9.61 24.86
CA GLY A 291 14.58 -9.78 23.63
C GLY A 291 13.90 -10.64 22.54
N LEU A 292 14.20 -11.94 22.54
CA LEU A 292 13.68 -12.87 21.51
C LEU A 292 12.14 -12.97 21.54
N VAL A 293 11.50 -13.00 22.72
CA VAL A 293 10.04 -13.11 22.85
C VAL A 293 9.35 -11.88 22.27
N SER A 294 9.89 -10.70 22.53
CA SER A 294 9.39 -9.45 21.96
C SER A 294 9.53 -9.41 20.43
N TRP A 295 10.66 -9.90 19.93
CA TRP A 295 10.88 -10.00 18.49
C TRP A 295 9.88 -10.95 17.83
N LEU A 296 9.62 -12.12 18.42
CA LEU A 296 8.61 -13.07 17.93
C LEU A 296 7.21 -12.46 17.99
N GLY A 297 6.86 -11.74 19.04
CA GLY A 297 5.59 -11.03 19.19
C GLY A 297 5.40 -9.98 18.10
N LEU A 298 6.38 -9.09 17.93
CA LEU A 298 6.34 -8.05 16.88
C LEU A 298 6.40 -8.64 15.47
N GLY A 299 7.23 -9.64 15.23
CA GLY A 299 7.32 -10.35 13.97
C GLY A 299 6.00 -11.02 13.60
N SER A 300 5.34 -11.65 14.56
CA SER A 300 4.01 -12.24 14.38
C SER A 300 2.95 -11.17 14.08
N ALA A 301 2.99 -10.01 14.76
CA ALA A 301 2.09 -8.90 14.48
C ALA A 301 2.28 -8.37 13.05
N ILE A 302 3.52 -8.23 12.58
CA ILE A 302 3.83 -7.80 11.20
C ILE A 302 3.31 -8.82 10.20
N LEU A 303 3.62 -10.11 10.39
CA LEU A 303 3.23 -11.18 9.49
C LEU A 303 1.70 -11.32 9.40
N LEU A 304 1.02 -11.42 10.54
CA LEU A 304 -0.43 -11.60 10.59
C LEU A 304 -1.19 -10.35 10.12
N GLY A 305 -0.70 -9.14 10.49
CA GLY A 305 -1.29 -7.88 10.04
C GLY A 305 -1.19 -7.69 8.52
N SER A 306 -0.05 -8.02 7.95
CA SER A 306 0.15 -8.00 6.49
C SER A 306 -0.70 -9.07 5.80
N THR A 307 -0.76 -10.29 6.35
CA THR A 307 -1.63 -11.36 5.85
C THR A 307 -3.09 -10.90 5.83
N ALA A 308 -3.58 -10.30 6.91
CA ALA A 308 -4.95 -9.77 6.98
C ALA A 308 -5.23 -8.70 5.92
N LEU A 309 -4.33 -7.71 5.80
CA LEU A 309 -4.48 -6.61 4.86
C LEU A 309 -4.49 -7.09 3.40
N PHE A 310 -3.58 -7.98 3.04
CA PHE A 310 -3.48 -8.52 1.68
C PHE A 310 -4.52 -9.60 1.37
N THR A 311 -5.14 -10.22 2.39
CA THR A 311 -6.35 -11.03 2.22
C THR A 311 -7.56 -10.16 1.88
N MET A 312 -7.70 -9.00 2.53
CA MET A 312 -8.83 -8.11 2.33
C MET A 312 -8.89 -7.54 0.92
N SER A 313 -7.75 -7.12 0.36
CA SER A 313 -7.69 -6.38 -0.90
C SER A 313 -8.42 -7.08 -2.06
N PRO A 314 -8.11 -8.33 -2.44
CA PRO A 314 -8.83 -9.02 -3.53
C PRO A 314 -10.29 -9.32 -3.19
N LEU A 315 -10.63 -9.57 -1.91
CA LEU A 315 -12.02 -9.80 -1.50
C LEU A 315 -12.89 -8.56 -1.71
N VAL A 316 -12.39 -7.39 -1.30
CA VAL A 316 -13.12 -6.13 -1.49
C VAL A 316 -13.20 -5.78 -2.96
N GLN A 317 -12.13 -5.98 -3.75
CA GLN A 317 -12.16 -5.70 -5.19
C GLN A 317 -13.20 -6.57 -5.93
N ALA A 318 -13.30 -7.85 -5.61
CA ALA A 318 -14.31 -8.73 -6.17
C ALA A 318 -15.74 -8.22 -5.86
N GLN A 319 -16.01 -7.91 -4.58
CA GLN A 319 -17.32 -7.38 -4.18
C GLN A 319 -17.64 -6.00 -4.78
N LEU A 320 -16.65 -5.15 -4.99
CA LEU A 320 -16.85 -3.85 -5.65
C LEU A 320 -17.27 -4.02 -7.11
N ILE A 321 -16.70 -5.00 -7.81
CA ILE A 321 -17.09 -5.33 -9.18
C ILE A 321 -18.54 -5.81 -9.23
N ASP A 322 -18.96 -6.66 -8.28
CA ASP A 322 -20.32 -7.17 -8.18
C ASP A 322 -21.31 -6.08 -7.76
N ALA A 323 -20.90 -5.18 -6.85
CA ALA A 323 -21.73 -4.09 -6.36
C ALA A 323 -21.98 -2.97 -7.40
N ALA A 324 -21.08 -2.80 -8.37
CA ALA A 324 -21.17 -1.76 -9.39
C ALA A 324 -20.73 -2.28 -10.78
N PRO A 325 -21.45 -3.23 -11.38
CA PRO A 325 -21.04 -3.89 -12.62
C PRO A 325 -20.94 -2.94 -13.82
N GLN A 326 -21.68 -1.82 -13.82
CA GLN A 326 -21.62 -0.78 -14.84
C GLN A 326 -20.45 0.21 -14.65
N ALA A 327 -19.87 0.25 -13.44
CA ALA A 327 -18.82 1.21 -13.07
C ALA A 327 -17.55 0.51 -12.56
N ARG A 328 -17.24 -0.71 -13.05
CA ARG A 328 -16.13 -1.57 -12.55
C ARG A 328 -14.79 -0.84 -12.46
N GLN A 329 -14.39 -0.15 -13.52
CA GLN A 329 -13.11 0.57 -13.56
C GLN A 329 -13.08 1.70 -12.55
N VAL A 330 -14.19 2.42 -12.40
CA VAL A 330 -14.32 3.54 -11.47
C VAL A 330 -14.25 3.09 -10.02
N VAL A 331 -14.97 2.04 -9.63
CA VAL A 331 -14.94 1.56 -8.23
C VAL A 331 -13.59 0.99 -7.86
N LEU A 332 -12.88 0.36 -8.80
CA LEU A 332 -11.50 -0.11 -8.56
C LEU A 332 -10.51 1.05 -8.43
N ALA A 333 -10.66 2.10 -9.25
CA ALA A 333 -9.86 3.32 -9.13
C ALA A 333 -10.11 4.04 -7.79
N LEU A 334 -11.37 4.18 -7.38
CA LEU A 334 -11.76 4.72 -6.08
C LEU A 334 -11.20 3.86 -4.93
N ASN A 335 -11.22 2.53 -5.06
CA ASN A 335 -10.62 1.64 -4.08
C ASN A 335 -9.12 1.90 -3.92
N GLY A 336 -8.38 2.08 -5.02
CA GLY A 336 -6.98 2.50 -4.99
C GLY A 336 -6.77 3.83 -4.25
N SER A 337 -7.62 4.83 -4.52
CA SER A 337 -7.58 6.11 -3.79
C SER A 337 -7.89 5.92 -2.29
N MET A 338 -8.85 5.06 -1.92
CA MET A 338 -9.15 4.75 -0.51
C MET A 338 -8.01 4.00 0.18
N MET A 339 -7.29 3.11 -0.53
CA MET A 339 -6.08 2.47 0.00
C MET A 339 -5.03 3.52 0.38
N PHE A 340 -4.69 4.43 -0.53
CA PHE A 340 -3.69 5.47 -0.26
C PHE A 340 -4.17 6.52 0.74
N LEU A 341 -5.47 6.87 0.73
CA LEU A 341 -6.05 7.74 1.75
C LEU A 341 -5.93 7.11 3.14
N GLY A 342 -6.22 5.81 3.24
CA GLY A 342 -6.03 5.03 4.48
C GLY A 342 -4.57 4.98 4.92
N GLN A 343 -3.64 4.74 3.99
CA GLN A 343 -2.21 4.76 4.28
C GLN A 343 -1.77 6.13 4.84
N GLY A 344 -2.16 7.21 4.19
CA GLY A 344 -1.80 8.56 4.60
C GLY A 344 -2.45 8.98 5.92
N ALA A 345 -3.73 8.70 6.09
CA ALA A 345 -4.47 8.99 7.32
C ALA A 345 -3.92 8.18 8.51
N GLY A 346 -3.64 6.88 8.30
CA GLY A 346 -3.02 6.02 9.31
C GLY A 346 -1.62 6.50 9.70
N ALA A 347 -0.76 6.81 8.74
CA ALA A 347 0.58 7.32 9.00
C ALA A 347 0.55 8.66 9.75
N ALA A 348 -0.35 9.57 9.38
CA ALA A 348 -0.53 10.85 10.07
C ALA A 348 -1.07 10.67 11.49
N LEU A 349 -2.06 9.77 11.68
CA LEU A 349 -2.58 9.42 13.00
C LEU A 349 -1.51 8.81 13.88
N GLY A 350 -0.73 7.85 13.34
CA GLY A 350 0.40 7.25 14.03
C GLY A 350 1.45 8.27 14.45
N ALA A 351 1.81 9.21 13.54
CA ALA A 351 2.71 10.32 13.86
C ALA A 351 2.19 11.17 15.01
N LYS A 352 0.93 11.59 14.96
CA LYS A 352 0.31 12.41 15.99
C LYS A 352 0.25 11.70 17.34
N VAL A 353 -0.17 10.45 17.36
CA VAL A 353 -0.25 9.64 18.58
C VAL A 353 1.15 9.41 19.19
N ALA A 354 2.15 9.08 18.37
CA ALA A 354 3.52 8.91 18.83
C ALA A 354 4.14 10.20 19.40
N GLN A 355 3.77 11.37 18.85
CA GLN A 355 4.20 12.69 19.34
C GLN A 355 3.52 13.06 20.66
N THR A 356 2.21 12.79 20.76
CA THR A 356 1.39 13.27 21.89
C THR A 356 1.50 12.37 23.10
N PHE A 357 1.60 11.06 22.90
CA PHE A 357 1.62 10.05 23.94
C PHE A 357 2.94 9.28 23.96
N SER A 358 3.06 8.24 23.14
CA SER A 358 4.26 7.43 23.02
C SER A 358 4.18 6.49 21.80
N LEU A 359 5.33 5.94 21.41
CA LEU A 359 5.41 5.01 20.27
C LEU A 359 4.54 3.73 20.44
N PRO A 360 4.44 3.08 21.64
CA PRO A 360 3.54 1.94 21.83
C PRO A 360 2.05 2.27 21.57
N MET A 361 1.61 3.49 21.88
CA MET A 361 0.20 3.89 21.75
C MET A 361 -0.32 3.94 20.31
N ILE A 362 0.57 3.91 19.31
CA ILE A 362 0.14 3.81 17.90
C ILE A 362 -0.61 2.51 17.63
N GLY A 363 -0.28 1.41 18.33
CA GLY A 363 -1.05 0.16 18.28
C GLY A 363 -2.48 0.31 18.80
N MET A 364 -2.68 1.06 19.90
CA MET A 364 -4.03 1.36 20.39
C MET A 364 -4.84 2.16 19.38
N ALA A 365 -4.24 3.18 18.78
CA ALA A 365 -4.91 3.96 17.73
C ALA A 365 -5.31 3.09 16.52
N GLY A 366 -4.40 2.23 16.05
CA GLY A 366 -4.67 1.28 14.98
C GLY A 366 -5.79 0.31 15.33
N MET A 367 -5.82 -0.20 16.56
CA MET A 367 -6.89 -1.07 17.06
C MET A 367 -8.25 -0.37 17.04
N LEU A 368 -8.35 0.85 17.54
CA LEU A 368 -9.62 1.61 17.54
C LEU A 368 -10.14 1.80 16.12
N VAL A 369 -9.27 2.15 15.17
CA VAL A 369 -9.65 2.26 13.75
C VAL A 369 -10.09 0.91 13.18
N ALA A 370 -9.42 -0.20 13.53
CA ALA A 370 -9.82 -1.55 13.10
C ALA A 370 -11.21 -1.94 13.64
N LEU A 371 -11.55 -1.56 14.87
CA LEU A 371 -12.87 -1.80 15.46
C LEU A 371 -13.99 -1.03 14.74
N VAL A 372 -13.72 0.18 14.26
CA VAL A 372 -14.67 0.93 13.39
C VAL A 372 -14.90 0.17 12.08
N GLY A 373 -13.84 -0.37 11.47
CA GLY A 373 -13.94 -1.22 10.28
C GLY A 373 -14.72 -2.50 10.54
N LEU A 374 -14.47 -3.15 11.68
CA LEU A 374 -15.20 -4.36 12.12
C LEU A 374 -16.70 -4.09 12.28
N ALA A 375 -17.09 -2.97 12.89
CA ALA A 375 -18.49 -2.57 13.02
C ALA A 375 -19.15 -2.41 11.64
N SER A 376 -18.42 -1.83 10.68
CA SER A 376 -18.88 -1.69 9.29
C SER A 376 -19.05 -3.03 8.58
N ALA A 377 -18.11 -3.96 8.78
CA ALA A 377 -18.17 -5.32 8.25
C ALA A 377 -19.33 -6.13 8.84
N HIS A 378 -19.62 -5.95 10.13
CA HIS A 378 -20.73 -6.61 10.80
C HIS A 378 -22.10 -6.18 10.23
N ARG A 379 -22.29 -4.87 9.98
CA ARG A 379 -23.50 -4.33 9.34
C ARG A 379 -23.69 -4.84 7.91
N LEU A 380 -22.61 -4.99 7.14
CA LEU A 380 -22.66 -5.55 5.79
C LEU A 380 -23.15 -7.01 5.81
N HIS A 381 -22.60 -7.83 6.72
CA HIS A 381 -22.98 -9.23 6.85
C HIS A 381 -24.46 -9.43 7.24
N ARG A 382 -24.98 -8.60 8.15
CA ARG A 382 -26.40 -8.66 8.52
C ARG A 382 -27.32 -8.29 7.35
N ALA A 383 -26.93 -7.32 6.54
CA ALA A 383 -27.70 -6.91 5.35
C ALA A 383 -27.77 -8.04 4.29
N THR A 384 -26.65 -8.76 4.07
CA THR A 384 -26.62 -9.88 3.11
C THR A 384 -27.34 -11.13 3.65
N ALA A 385 -27.33 -11.35 4.96
CA ALA A 385 -28.05 -12.47 5.61
C ALA A 385 -29.57 -12.23 5.69
N ALA A 386 -30.03 -10.97 5.66
CA ALA A 386 -31.44 -10.59 5.71
C ALA A 386 -32.15 -10.61 4.35
N THR A 387 -31.42 -10.81 3.24
CA THR A 387 -32.01 -10.96 1.91
C THR A 387 -32.09 -12.46 1.60
N PRO A 388 -33.25 -13.13 1.81
CA PRO A 388 -33.41 -14.55 1.44
C PRO A 388 -33.30 -14.66 -0.08
N SER A 389 -32.69 -15.73 -0.55
CA SER A 389 -32.60 -16.13 -1.94
C SER A 389 -34.00 -16.22 -2.59
N GLN A 390 -34.50 -15.12 -3.12
CA GLN A 390 -35.63 -15.11 -4.04
C GLN A 390 -35.15 -15.41 -5.47
N SER A 391 -34.61 -16.60 -5.71
CA SER A 391 -34.42 -17.09 -7.07
C SER A 391 -34.06 -18.59 -7.10
N LEU A 392 -34.99 -19.42 -6.67
CA LEU A 392 -34.99 -20.85 -7.02
C LEU A 392 -36.46 -21.35 -7.09
N ASN A 393 -37.35 -20.60 -7.75
CA ASN A 393 -38.64 -21.12 -8.18
C ASN A 393 -39.21 -20.16 -9.27
N SER A 394 -38.68 -20.27 -10.47
CA SER A 394 -39.38 -19.93 -11.72
C SER A 394 -38.69 -20.62 -12.89
#